data_3e7f5eb99a1c0ca70ab5f8150a2cf12f
#
_entry.id   3e7f5eb99a1c0ca70ab5f8150a2cf12f
#
_cell.length_a   1.000
_cell.length_b   1.000
_cell.length_c   1.000
_cell.angle_alpha   90.00
_cell.angle_beta   90.00
_cell.angle_gamma   90.00
#
_symmetry.space_group_name_H-M   'P 1'
#
loop_
_entity.id
_entity.type
_entity.pdbx_description
1 polymer ?
#
loop_
_entity_poly.entity_id
_entity_poly.type
_entity_poly.pdbx_seq_one_letter_code
_entity_poly.pdbx_strand_id
1 'polypeptide(L)'
;MQAIFFDWDGTIVDSMPSILETEAAICRRLGLPFDESVFRRTFSPNWRLLNRSLGIPEDRDLEAAQIWMAAFKADQMKPFPGVEDALARLVAAGHRIGLVTGAERAQIEPQLARLGIDELVGARVYDGDTAAGKPDPGPLLLALERTGVTNPTEAIYVGDALDDMRMAATAHVRGVGIVSMLATPADLLVAGASESAGSVVEWVNRFLGEPISGV
;
A
#
# COMPACT_ATOMS: atom_id res chain seq x y z
N MET A 1 22.23 -6.70 -3.36
CA MET A 1 21.57 -5.40 -3.08
C MET A 1 20.33 -5.31 -3.97
N GLN A 2 19.14 -5.05 -3.47
CA GLN A 2 17.89 -4.91 -4.22
C GLN A 2 17.20 -3.60 -3.86
N ALA A 3 16.37 -3.08 -4.75
CA ALA A 3 15.40 -2.04 -4.41
C ALA A 3 14.10 -2.72 -3.97
N ILE A 4 13.58 -2.33 -2.82
CA ILE A 4 12.37 -2.90 -2.24
C ILE A 4 11.39 -1.75 -2.01
N PHE A 5 10.26 -1.82 -2.70
CA PHE A 5 9.22 -0.81 -2.60
C PHE A 5 8.05 -1.36 -1.78
N PHE A 6 7.51 -0.53 -0.94
CA PHE A 6 6.37 -0.89 -0.08
C PHE A 6 5.15 -0.04 -0.43
N ASP A 7 3.98 -0.61 -0.27
CA ASP A 7 2.77 0.15 -0.04
C ASP A 7 2.75 0.72 1.38
N TRP A 8 1.82 1.64 1.64
CA TRP A 8 1.67 2.28 2.94
C TRP A 8 0.51 1.68 3.74
N ASP A 9 -0.70 1.91 3.26
CA ASP A 9 -1.93 1.56 3.95
C ASP A 9 -2.17 0.04 3.93
N GLY A 10 -2.35 -0.58 5.10
CA GLY A 10 -2.51 -2.04 5.20
C GLY A 10 -1.20 -2.83 5.08
N THR A 11 -0.08 -2.18 4.78
CA THR A 11 1.24 -2.82 4.62
C THR A 11 2.25 -2.33 5.68
N ILE A 12 2.58 -1.04 5.70
CA ILE A 12 3.43 -0.42 6.74
C ILE A 12 2.58 0.01 7.93
N VAL A 13 1.39 0.54 7.68
CA VAL A 13 0.51 1.14 8.69
C VAL A 13 -0.82 0.40 8.74
N ASP A 14 -1.29 0.12 9.97
CA ASP A 14 -2.60 -0.50 10.23
C ASP A 14 -3.72 0.55 10.09
N SER A 15 -4.01 0.92 8.85
CA SER A 15 -5.00 1.93 8.49
C SER A 15 -6.32 1.35 7.99
N MET A 16 -6.36 0.08 7.59
CA MET A 16 -7.54 -0.53 6.96
C MET A 16 -8.83 -0.42 7.78
N PRO A 17 -8.83 -0.63 9.11
CA PRO A 17 -10.06 -0.43 9.90
C PRO A 17 -10.58 1.00 9.81
N SER A 18 -9.69 1.99 9.85
CA SER A 18 -10.06 3.41 9.76
C SER A 18 -10.53 3.81 8.35
N ILE A 19 -9.92 3.24 7.32
CA ILE A 19 -10.34 3.43 5.92
C ILE A 19 -11.76 2.87 5.75
N LEU A 20 -12.03 1.64 6.23
CA LEU A 20 -13.35 1.02 6.18
C LEU A 20 -14.42 1.88 6.86
N GLU A 21 -14.15 2.39 8.07
CA GLU A 21 -15.06 3.26 8.79
C GLU A 21 -15.32 4.59 8.06
N THR A 22 -14.27 5.14 7.45
CA THR A 22 -14.35 6.39 6.68
C THR A 22 -15.20 6.22 5.43
N GLU A 23 -15.00 5.13 4.67
CA GLU A 23 -15.81 4.81 3.49
C GLU A 23 -17.29 4.56 3.85
N ALA A 24 -17.54 3.86 4.94
CA ALA A 24 -18.91 3.70 5.45
C ALA A 24 -19.54 5.04 5.84
N ALA A 25 -18.75 5.97 6.38
CA ALA A 25 -19.24 7.32 6.72
C ALA A 25 -19.51 8.15 5.45
N ILE A 26 -18.68 8.02 4.41
CA ILE A 26 -18.91 8.67 3.12
C ILE A 26 -20.22 8.17 2.51
N CYS A 27 -20.39 6.87 2.33
CA CYS A 27 -21.61 6.29 1.79
C CYS A 27 -22.86 6.75 2.56
N ARG A 28 -22.81 6.70 3.89
CA ARG A 28 -23.93 7.17 4.75
C ARG A 28 -24.27 8.64 4.53
N ARG A 29 -23.26 9.53 4.45
CA ARG A 29 -23.49 10.98 4.22
C ARG A 29 -24.00 11.26 2.82
N LEU A 30 -23.60 10.46 1.85
CA LEU A 30 -24.07 10.55 0.47
C LEU A 30 -25.45 9.88 0.27
N GLY A 31 -26.03 9.25 1.30
CA GLY A 31 -27.32 8.54 1.21
C GLY A 31 -27.23 7.24 0.42
N LEU A 32 -26.03 6.63 0.32
CA LEU A 32 -25.78 5.39 -0.39
C LEU A 32 -25.71 4.22 0.61
N PRO A 33 -26.12 3.00 0.21
CA PRO A 33 -25.88 1.80 1.00
C PRO A 33 -24.38 1.51 1.07
N PHE A 34 -23.92 1.00 2.22
CA PHE A 34 -22.56 0.49 2.37
C PHE A 34 -22.60 -0.99 2.70
N ASP A 35 -21.85 -1.79 1.94
CA ASP A 35 -21.67 -3.21 2.18
C ASP A 35 -20.18 -3.51 2.33
N GLU A 36 -19.76 -3.90 3.55
CA GLU A 36 -18.37 -4.22 3.85
C GLU A 36 -17.83 -5.35 2.98
N SER A 37 -18.68 -6.33 2.60
CA SER A 37 -18.25 -7.43 1.73
C SER A 37 -17.95 -6.94 0.32
N VAL A 38 -18.68 -5.95 -0.17
CA VAL A 38 -18.37 -5.27 -1.45
C VAL A 38 -17.07 -4.52 -1.31
N PHE A 39 -16.91 -3.68 -0.26
CA PHE A 39 -15.67 -2.95 0.00
C PHE A 39 -14.45 -3.90 -0.04
N ARG A 40 -14.46 -4.98 0.76
CA ARG A 40 -13.34 -5.94 0.82
C ARG A 40 -12.99 -6.55 -0.53
N ARG A 41 -14.00 -6.95 -1.32
CA ARG A 41 -13.78 -7.57 -2.63
C ARG A 41 -13.33 -6.62 -3.72
N THR A 42 -13.70 -5.34 -3.62
CA THR A 42 -13.49 -4.34 -4.68
C THR A 42 -12.56 -3.23 -4.26
N PHE A 43 -11.92 -3.36 -3.10
CA PHE A 43 -10.97 -2.37 -2.63
C PHE A 43 -9.88 -2.12 -3.68
N SER A 44 -9.62 -0.85 -3.92
CA SER A 44 -8.53 -0.37 -4.75
C SER A 44 -7.85 0.79 -4.03
N PRO A 45 -6.50 0.84 -3.97
CA PRO A 45 -5.78 2.02 -3.52
C PRO A 45 -6.02 3.25 -4.42
N ASN A 46 -6.59 3.05 -5.61
CA ASN A 46 -7.11 4.11 -6.45
C ASN A 46 -8.52 4.49 -5.95
N TRP A 47 -8.60 5.58 -5.19
CA TRP A 47 -9.86 6.03 -4.58
C TRP A 47 -10.99 6.27 -5.59
N ARG A 48 -10.67 6.64 -6.86
CA ARG A 48 -11.69 6.80 -7.91
C ARG A 48 -12.33 5.46 -8.27
N LEU A 49 -11.51 4.42 -8.42
CA LEU A 49 -12.01 3.06 -8.67
C LEU A 49 -12.81 2.54 -7.48
N LEU A 50 -12.34 2.78 -6.25
CA LEU A 50 -13.05 2.42 -5.04
C LEU A 50 -14.42 3.12 -4.97
N ASN A 51 -14.48 4.43 -5.21
CA ASN A 51 -15.73 5.18 -5.25
C ASN A 51 -16.74 4.55 -6.23
N ARG A 52 -16.29 4.25 -7.47
CA ARG A 52 -17.19 3.59 -8.47
C ARG A 52 -17.71 2.26 -7.97
N SER A 53 -16.86 1.44 -7.34
CA SER A 53 -17.26 0.13 -6.81
C SER A 53 -18.25 0.22 -5.64
N LEU A 54 -18.19 1.30 -4.86
CA LEU A 54 -19.13 1.61 -3.78
C LEU A 54 -20.40 2.34 -4.25
N GLY A 55 -20.54 2.57 -5.57
CA GLY A 55 -21.71 3.23 -6.14
C GLY A 55 -21.69 4.76 -6.01
N ILE A 56 -20.55 5.36 -5.67
CA ILE A 56 -20.39 6.83 -5.63
C ILE A 56 -20.19 7.31 -7.07
N PRO A 57 -21.07 8.15 -7.62
CA PRO A 57 -20.96 8.66 -8.99
C PRO A 57 -19.87 9.72 -9.11
N GLU A 58 -19.32 9.88 -10.32
CA GLU A 58 -18.18 10.77 -10.58
C GLU A 58 -18.41 12.23 -10.20
N ASP A 59 -19.64 12.73 -10.43
CA ASP A 59 -20.04 14.10 -10.08
C ASP A 59 -20.09 14.37 -8.57
N ARG A 60 -19.98 13.31 -7.73
CA ARG A 60 -19.90 13.41 -6.27
C ARG A 60 -18.50 13.12 -5.69
N ASP A 61 -17.50 12.94 -6.52
CA ASP A 61 -16.11 12.66 -6.08
C ASP A 61 -15.56 13.77 -5.19
N LEU A 62 -15.83 15.04 -5.52
CA LEU A 62 -15.38 16.15 -4.69
C LEU A 62 -16.03 16.14 -3.30
N GLU A 63 -17.33 15.84 -3.22
CA GLU A 63 -18.05 15.72 -1.95
C GLU A 63 -17.51 14.55 -1.12
N ALA A 64 -17.26 13.40 -1.75
CA ALA A 64 -16.66 12.25 -1.09
C ALA A 64 -15.27 12.59 -0.53
N ALA A 65 -14.42 13.26 -1.31
CA ALA A 65 -13.10 13.70 -0.87
C ALA A 65 -13.16 14.67 0.33
N GLN A 66 -14.11 15.60 0.35
CA GLN A 66 -14.32 16.52 1.49
C GLN A 66 -14.73 15.76 2.76
N ILE A 67 -15.59 14.75 2.61
CA ILE A 67 -16.00 13.90 3.74
C ILE A 67 -14.82 13.09 4.24
N TRP A 68 -14.02 12.51 3.34
CA TRP A 68 -12.79 11.80 3.66
C TRP A 68 -11.83 12.67 4.49
N MET A 69 -11.49 13.85 3.99
CA MET A 69 -10.59 14.78 4.68
C MET A 69 -11.07 15.17 6.08
N ALA A 70 -12.38 15.24 6.30
CA ALA A 70 -12.95 15.54 7.60
C ALA A 70 -13.00 14.35 8.56
N ALA A 71 -13.10 13.12 8.04
CA ALA A 71 -13.34 11.90 8.82
C ALA A 71 -12.07 11.10 9.08
N PHE A 72 -11.20 10.96 8.09
CA PHE A 72 -9.99 10.15 8.21
C PHE A 72 -8.95 10.82 9.12
N LYS A 73 -8.41 10.04 10.08
CA LYS A 73 -7.47 10.52 11.09
C LYS A 73 -6.07 9.96 10.85
N ALA A 74 -5.41 10.46 9.83
CA ALA A 74 -4.06 10.03 9.44
C ALA A 74 -3.03 10.14 10.57
N ASP A 75 -3.18 11.13 11.46
CA ASP A 75 -2.31 11.35 12.61
C ASP A 75 -2.43 10.28 13.71
N GLN A 76 -3.53 9.51 13.71
CA GLN A 76 -3.79 8.43 14.68
C GLN A 76 -3.33 7.06 14.17
N MET A 77 -2.95 6.95 12.91
CA MET A 77 -2.49 5.69 12.33
C MET A 77 -1.19 5.22 12.98
N LYS A 78 -1.11 3.91 13.22
CA LYS A 78 0.06 3.26 13.83
C LYS A 78 0.70 2.31 12.83
N PRO A 79 2.02 2.17 12.85
CA PRO A 79 2.69 1.14 12.06
C PRO A 79 2.30 -0.24 12.59
N PHE A 80 2.36 -1.24 11.75
CA PHE A 80 2.29 -2.62 12.22
C PHE A 80 3.46 -2.92 13.17
N PRO A 81 3.24 -3.72 14.22
CA PRO A 81 4.29 -4.02 15.21
C PRO A 81 5.58 -4.55 14.57
N GLY A 82 6.70 -3.90 14.86
CA GLY A 82 8.04 -4.31 14.41
C GLY A 82 8.39 -3.94 12.95
N VAL A 83 7.51 -3.24 12.23
CA VAL A 83 7.78 -2.89 10.83
C VAL A 83 8.94 -1.89 10.68
N GLU A 84 9.08 -0.93 11.61
CA GLU A 84 10.17 0.04 11.58
C GLU A 84 11.53 -0.67 11.71
N ASP A 85 11.64 -1.63 12.66
CA ASP A 85 12.85 -2.45 12.81
C ASP A 85 13.10 -3.32 11.57
N ALA A 86 12.07 -3.92 10.99
CA ALA A 86 12.19 -4.70 9.77
C ALA A 86 12.75 -3.88 8.60
N LEU A 87 12.27 -2.65 8.40
CA LEU A 87 12.79 -1.74 7.39
C LEU A 87 14.25 -1.35 7.67
N ALA A 88 14.58 -1.03 8.93
CA ALA A 88 15.95 -0.70 9.32
C ALA A 88 16.93 -1.86 9.06
N ARG A 89 16.53 -3.11 9.31
CA ARG A 89 17.34 -4.31 9.01
C ARG A 89 17.56 -4.50 7.50
N LEU A 90 16.56 -4.24 6.67
CA LEU A 90 16.73 -4.27 5.21
C LEU A 90 17.77 -3.24 4.76
N VAL A 91 17.71 -2.01 5.30
CA VAL A 91 18.70 -0.96 5.00
C VAL A 91 20.09 -1.37 5.49
N ALA A 92 20.22 -1.91 6.72
CA ALA A 92 21.47 -2.40 7.27
C ALA A 92 22.07 -3.55 6.44
N ALA A 93 21.24 -4.39 5.81
CA ALA A 93 21.65 -5.43 4.87
C ALA A 93 22.01 -4.89 3.47
N GLY A 94 21.97 -3.57 3.27
CA GLY A 94 22.39 -2.91 2.03
C GLY A 94 21.29 -2.81 0.97
N HIS A 95 20.00 -3.05 1.31
CA HIS A 95 18.88 -2.85 0.41
C HIS A 95 18.44 -1.37 0.39
N ARG A 96 17.87 -0.92 -0.72
CA ARG A 96 17.28 0.40 -0.85
C ARG A 96 15.77 0.28 -0.67
N ILE A 97 15.21 1.10 0.21
CA ILE A 97 13.78 1.12 0.49
C ILE A 97 13.12 2.28 -0.26
N GLY A 98 11.97 2.02 -0.86
CA GLY A 98 11.10 3.02 -1.46
C GLY A 98 9.63 2.83 -1.07
N LEU A 99 8.83 3.83 -1.36
CA LEU A 99 7.40 3.86 -1.13
C LEU A 99 6.66 4.11 -2.43
N VAL A 100 5.60 3.32 -2.69
CA VAL A 100 4.65 3.59 -3.78
C VAL A 100 3.24 3.41 -3.21
N THR A 101 2.55 4.52 -2.99
CA THR A 101 1.24 4.55 -2.31
C THR A 101 0.18 5.26 -3.15
N GLY A 102 -1.09 4.87 -2.96
CA GLY A 102 -2.25 5.58 -3.50
C GLY A 102 -2.69 6.78 -2.64
N ALA A 103 -1.97 7.10 -1.57
CA ALA A 103 -2.26 8.26 -0.73
C ALA A 103 -1.50 9.52 -1.21
N GLU A 104 -2.02 10.68 -0.88
CA GLU A 104 -1.41 11.96 -1.22
C GLU A 104 -0.15 12.25 -0.39
N ARG A 105 0.82 12.94 -0.99
CA ARG A 105 2.07 13.36 -0.34
C ARG A 105 1.82 14.08 0.98
N ALA A 106 0.87 15.01 1.00
CA ALA A 106 0.54 15.81 2.20
C ALA A 106 0.05 14.95 3.38
N GLN A 107 -0.49 13.79 3.10
CA GLN A 107 -0.94 12.83 4.12
C GLN A 107 0.22 11.97 4.64
N ILE A 108 1.14 11.54 3.79
CA ILE A 108 2.17 10.54 4.11
C ILE A 108 3.43 11.16 4.72
N GLU A 109 3.92 12.29 4.19
CA GLU A 109 5.17 12.88 4.69
C GLU A 109 5.17 13.18 6.20
N PRO A 110 4.10 13.73 6.80
CA PRO A 110 4.05 13.92 8.24
C PRO A 110 4.05 12.60 9.03
N GLN A 111 3.51 11.52 8.45
CA GLN A 111 3.51 10.21 9.09
C GLN A 111 4.90 9.58 9.07
N LEU A 112 5.63 9.64 7.94
CA LEU A 112 7.01 9.15 7.82
C LEU A 112 7.91 9.81 8.89
N ALA A 113 7.84 11.14 9.02
CA ALA A 113 8.59 11.90 10.01
C ALA A 113 8.20 11.50 11.46
N ARG A 114 6.91 11.38 11.74
CA ARG A 114 6.40 10.98 13.06
C ARG A 114 6.85 9.58 13.47
N LEU A 115 6.95 8.66 12.52
CA LEU A 115 7.40 7.28 12.76
C LEU A 115 8.92 7.15 12.77
N GLY A 116 9.66 8.19 12.40
CA GLY A 116 11.13 8.17 12.35
C GLY A 116 11.72 7.26 11.28
N ILE A 117 10.95 6.98 10.22
CA ILE A 117 11.37 6.11 9.10
C ILE A 117 11.60 6.87 7.80
N ASP A 118 11.44 8.17 7.81
CA ASP A 118 11.63 9.05 6.65
C ASP A 118 13.03 8.95 6.04
N GLU A 119 14.07 8.80 6.86
CA GLU A 119 15.44 8.60 6.38
C GLU A 119 15.70 7.21 5.79
N LEU A 120 14.88 6.21 6.16
CA LEU A 120 14.97 4.85 5.62
C LEU A 120 14.37 4.74 4.21
N VAL A 121 13.39 5.60 3.90
CA VAL A 121 12.62 5.55 2.66
C VAL A 121 13.15 6.57 1.66
N GLY A 122 13.96 6.12 0.70
CA GLY A 122 14.61 6.98 -0.29
C GLY A 122 13.66 7.45 -1.38
N ALA A 123 13.27 6.59 -2.29
CA ALA A 123 12.34 6.93 -3.37
C ALA A 123 10.90 6.85 -2.89
N ARG A 124 10.10 7.85 -3.21
CA ARG A 124 8.68 7.95 -2.80
C ARG A 124 7.83 8.34 -3.99
N VAL A 125 6.74 7.61 -4.21
CA VAL A 125 5.73 7.88 -5.26
C VAL A 125 4.35 7.91 -4.60
N TYR A 126 3.58 8.95 -4.87
CA TYR A 126 2.29 9.25 -4.26
C TYR A 126 1.18 9.32 -5.31
N ASP A 127 -0.07 9.37 -4.86
CA ASP A 127 -1.18 9.72 -5.77
C ASP A 127 -0.91 11.08 -6.44
N GLY A 128 -1.15 11.15 -7.73
CA GLY A 128 -0.90 12.34 -8.55
C GLY A 128 0.53 12.49 -9.09
N ASP A 129 1.50 11.67 -8.68
CA ASP A 129 2.86 11.67 -9.27
C ASP A 129 2.87 11.08 -10.69
N THR A 130 1.85 10.28 -11.05
CA THR A 130 1.66 9.66 -12.37
C THR A 130 0.24 9.91 -12.89
N ALA A 131 0.04 9.76 -14.20
CA ALA A 131 -1.26 9.98 -14.84
C ALA A 131 -2.33 8.98 -14.40
N ALA A 132 -1.93 7.76 -14.04
CA ALA A 132 -2.80 6.73 -13.49
C ALA A 132 -2.17 6.14 -12.24
N GLY A 133 -3.00 5.83 -11.24
CA GLY A 133 -2.60 5.12 -10.02
C GLY A 133 -2.69 3.60 -10.17
N LYS A 134 -2.37 2.84 -9.11
CA LYS A 134 -2.54 1.38 -9.05
C LYS A 134 -3.94 0.97 -9.58
N PRO A 135 -4.07 -0.08 -10.35
CA PRO A 135 -3.09 -1.12 -10.71
C PRO A 135 -2.23 -0.79 -11.95
N ASP A 136 -2.24 0.46 -12.46
CA ASP A 136 -1.36 0.86 -13.56
C ASP A 136 0.12 0.71 -13.14
N PRO A 137 1.04 0.25 -14.02
CA PRO A 137 2.45 0.07 -13.68
C PRO A 137 3.20 1.40 -13.50
N GLY A 138 2.66 2.52 -13.96
CA GLY A 138 3.30 3.84 -13.96
C GLY A 138 3.91 4.25 -12.63
N PRO A 139 3.21 4.15 -11.48
CA PRO A 139 3.78 4.51 -10.19
C PRO A 139 5.03 3.69 -9.83
N LEU A 140 5.02 2.39 -10.09
CA LEU A 140 6.16 1.53 -9.80
C LEU A 140 7.32 1.74 -10.78
N LEU A 141 7.03 1.98 -12.05
CA LEU A 141 8.04 2.33 -13.06
C LEU A 141 8.73 3.66 -12.71
N LEU A 142 7.99 4.66 -12.24
CA LEU A 142 8.55 5.91 -11.73
C LEU A 142 9.45 5.70 -10.51
N ALA A 143 9.07 4.79 -9.60
CA ALA A 143 9.90 4.45 -8.45
C ALA A 143 11.20 3.75 -8.86
N LEU A 144 11.17 2.86 -9.85
CA LEU A 144 12.37 2.25 -10.45
C LEU A 144 13.28 3.32 -11.05
N GLU A 145 12.74 4.27 -11.81
CA GLU A 145 13.49 5.39 -12.38
C GLU A 145 14.16 6.22 -11.29
N ARG A 146 13.42 6.64 -10.25
CA ARG A 146 13.93 7.43 -9.12
C ARG A 146 15.06 6.73 -8.34
N THR A 147 15.08 5.38 -8.38
CA THR A 147 16.14 4.58 -7.74
C THR A 147 17.27 4.18 -8.67
N GLY A 148 17.17 4.48 -9.97
CA GLY A 148 18.15 4.08 -10.99
C GLY A 148 18.16 2.57 -11.24
N VAL A 149 17.08 1.84 -10.93
CA VAL A 149 16.92 0.42 -11.24
C VAL A 149 16.49 0.30 -12.70
N THR A 150 17.35 -0.25 -13.53
CA THR A 150 17.09 -0.43 -14.97
C THR A 150 16.48 -1.79 -15.31
N ASN A 151 16.68 -2.79 -14.46
CA ASN A 151 16.10 -4.12 -14.61
C ASN A 151 15.01 -4.35 -13.54
N PRO A 152 13.71 -4.32 -13.90
CA PRO A 152 12.62 -4.50 -12.95
C PRO A 152 12.71 -5.81 -12.14
N THR A 153 13.28 -6.86 -12.69
CA THR A 153 13.42 -8.17 -12.00
C THR A 153 14.37 -8.13 -10.79
N GLU A 154 15.16 -7.07 -10.65
CA GLU A 154 16.03 -6.82 -9.49
C GLU A 154 15.34 -6.05 -8.37
N ALA A 155 14.09 -5.69 -8.57
CA ALA A 155 13.27 -5.02 -7.59
C ALA A 155 12.19 -5.94 -7.00
N ILE A 156 11.71 -5.57 -5.81
CA ILE A 156 10.61 -6.22 -5.12
C ILE A 156 9.58 -5.15 -4.78
N TYR A 157 8.31 -5.49 -4.92
CA TYR A 157 7.20 -4.69 -4.43
C TYR A 157 6.41 -5.46 -3.38
N VAL A 158 6.13 -4.84 -2.24
CA VAL A 158 5.43 -5.43 -1.10
C VAL A 158 4.15 -4.64 -0.84
N GLY A 159 3.01 -5.30 -0.86
CA GLY A 159 1.70 -4.67 -0.67
C GLY A 159 0.62 -5.68 -0.29
N ASP A 160 -0.56 -5.22 0.16
CA ASP A 160 -1.63 -6.07 0.67
C ASP A 160 -2.89 -6.10 -0.23
N ALA A 161 -3.00 -5.19 -1.20
CA ALA A 161 -4.12 -5.13 -2.12
C ALA A 161 -3.88 -5.95 -3.40
N LEU A 162 -4.96 -6.40 -4.03
CA LEU A 162 -4.87 -7.10 -5.33
C LEU A 162 -4.27 -6.20 -6.41
N ASP A 163 -4.57 -4.91 -6.37
CA ASP A 163 -4.06 -3.93 -7.33
C ASP A 163 -2.55 -3.69 -7.19
N ASP A 164 -1.98 -3.89 -6.00
CA ASP A 164 -0.53 -3.90 -5.77
C ASP A 164 0.14 -5.01 -6.56
N MET A 165 -0.42 -6.20 -6.48
CA MET A 165 0.14 -7.37 -7.17
C MET A 165 -0.03 -7.28 -8.69
N ARG A 166 -1.17 -6.74 -9.16
CA ARG A 166 -1.40 -6.46 -10.59
C ARG A 166 -0.41 -5.42 -11.14
N MET A 167 -0.18 -4.34 -10.39
CA MET A 167 0.82 -3.32 -10.73
C MET A 167 2.22 -3.93 -10.82
N ALA A 168 2.64 -4.69 -9.80
CA ALA A 168 3.94 -5.34 -9.77
C ALA A 168 4.12 -6.30 -10.94
N ALA A 169 3.13 -7.17 -11.22
CA ALA A 169 3.17 -8.11 -12.33
C ALA A 169 3.27 -7.40 -13.69
N THR A 170 2.49 -6.33 -13.90
CA THR A 170 2.50 -5.55 -15.15
C THR A 170 3.82 -4.80 -15.33
N ALA A 171 4.44 -4.33 -14.24
CA ALA A 171 5.76 -3.70 -14.24
C ALA A 171 6.92 -4.70 -14.31
N HIS A 172 6.66 -6.02 -14.37
CA HIS A 172 7.67 -7.09 -14.31
C HIS A 172 8.53 -7.05 -13.05
N VAL A 173 8.00 -6.55 -11.95
CA VAL A 173 8.62 -6.51 -10.62
C VAL A 173 8.10 -7.70 -9.81
N ARG A 174 8.97 -8.31 -8.99
CA ARG A 174 8.57 -9.39 -8.08
C ARG A 174 7.61 -8.86 -7.03
N GLY A 175 6.35 -9.31 -7.05
CA GLY A 175 5.33 -8.97 -6.06
C GLY A 175 5.38 -9.87 -4.84
N VAL A 176 5.28 -9.28 -3.65
CA VAL A 176 5.10 -9.97 -2.36
C VAL A 176 3.77 -9.51 -1.76
N GLY A 177 2.83 -10.42 -1.64
CA GLY A 177 1.51 -10.13 -1.08
C GLY A 177 1.49 -10.27 0.45
N ILE A 178 1.10 -9.21 1.16
CA ILE A 178 0.86 -9.28 2.60
C ILE A 178 -0.60 -9.64 2.84
N VAL A 179 -0.84 -10.70 3.59
CA VAL A 179 -2.20 -11.16 3.90
C VAL A 179 -2.88 -10.15 4.83
N SER A 180 -4.04 -9.66 4.42
CA SER A 180 -4.79 -8.65 5.15
C SER A 180 -6.28 -8.99 5.17
N MET A 181 -7.11 -8.07 5.66
CA MET A 181 -8.56 -8.18 5.55
C MET A 181 -9.08 -8.09 4.11
N LEU A 182 -8.25 -7.66 3.15
CA LEU A 182 -8.64 -7.44 1.76
C LEU A 182 -8.45 -8.68 0.89
N ALA A 183 -7.44 -9.52 1.18
CA ALA A 183 -7.05 -10.60 0.30
C ALA A 183 -6.47 -11.79 1.06
N THR A 184 -6.83 -12.99 0.63
CA THR A 184 -6.21 -14.25 1.07
C THR A 184 -4.89 -14.50 0.32
N PRO A 185 -4.03 -15.43 0.80
CA PRO A 185 -2.83 -15.84 0.04
C PRO A 185 -3.15 -16.26 -1.40
N ALA A 186 -4.25 -16.99 -1.59
CA ALA A 186 -4.67 -17.45 -2.92
C ALA A 186 -5.06 -16.29 -3.84
N ASP A 187 -5.80 -15.30 -3.32
CA ASP A 187 -6.20 -14.12 -4.09
C ASP A 187 -4.98 -13.30 -4.54
N LEU A 188 -4.01 -13.10 -3.64
CA LEU A 188 -2.76 -12.39 -3.93
C LEU A 188 -1.93 -13.10 -5.01
N LEU A 189 -1.80 -14.42 -4.94
CA LEU A 189 -1.09 -15.21 -5.96
C LEU A 189 -1.80 -15.14 -7.32
N VAL A 190 -3.13 -15.21 -7.35
CA VAL A 190 -3.92 -15.06 -8.58
C VAL A 190 -3.77 -13.66 -9.17
N ALA A 191 -3.63 -12.63 -8.33
CA ALA A 191 -3.41 -11.25 -8.76
C ALA A 191 -1.98 -10.98 -9.28
N GLY A 192 -1.04 -11.93 -9.13
CA GLY A 192 0.31 -11.82 -9.68
C GLY A 192 1.42 -11.79 -8.63
N ALA A 193 1.11 -11.98 -7.34
CA ALA A 193 2.16 -12.14 -6.33
C ALA A 193 3.02 -13.37 -6.62
N SER A 194 4.32 -13.25 -6.43
CA SER A 194 5.26 -14.39 -6.52
C SER A 194 5.26 -15.23 -5.23
N GLU A 195 4.89 -14.61 -4.12
CA GLU A 195 4.76 -15.23 -2.80
C GLU A 195 3.85 -14.37 -1.91
N SER A 196 3.45 -14.93 -0.76
CA SER A 196 2.71 -14.20 0.26
C SER A 196 3.32 -14.43 1.66
N ALA A 197 3.03 -13.51 2.57
CA ALA A 197 3.40 -13.57 3.99
C ALA A 197 2.29 -13.00 4.87
N GLY A 198 2.24 -13.41 6.13
CA GLY A 198 1.27 -12.89 7.10
C GLY A 198 1.57 -11.46 7.58
N SER A 199 2.82 -11.00 7.41
CA SER A 199 3.22 -9.62 7.73
C SER A 199 4.52 -9.24 7.01
N VAL A 200 4.80 -7.94 6.96
CA VAL A 200 6.11 -7.42 6.47
C VAL A 200 7.25 -8.00 7.31
N VAL A 201 7.09 -8.08 8.64
CA VAL A 201 8.12 -8.62 9.55
C VAL A 201 8.41 -10.08 9.26
N GLU A 202 7.37 -10.90 9.07
CA GLU A 202 7.55 -12.32 8.70
C GLU A 202 8.31 -12.45 7.37
N TRP A 203 7.89 -11.67 6.37
CA TRP A 203 8.56 -11.70 5.07
C TRP A 203 10.03 -11.26 5.17
N VAL A 204 10.33 -10.18 5.90
CA VAL A 204 11.71 -9.68 6.07
C VAL A 204 12.58 -10.70 6.77
N ASN A 205 12.11 -11.35 7.84
CA ASN A 205 12.84 -12.42 8.52
C ASN A 205 13.19 -13.55 7.56
N ARG A 206 12.21 -14.02 6.80
CA ARG A 206 12.44 -15.08 5.78
C ARG A 206 13.41 -14.62 4.67
N PHE A 207 13.24 -13.39 4.21
CA PHE A 207 14.06 -12.80 3.14
C PHE A 207 15.54 -12.63 3.55
N LEU A 208 15.80 -12.25 4.79
CA LEU A 208 17.16 -12.11 5.34
C LEU A 208 17.74 -13.43 5.86
N GLY A 209 16.95 -14.51 5.89
CA GLY A 209 17.41 -15.81 6.41
C GLY A 209 17.48 -15.86 7.93
N GLU A 210 16.72 -15.02 8.63
CA GLU A 210 16.68 -14.96 10.08
C GLU A 210 15.58 -15.88 10.65
N PRO A 211 15.78 -16.44 11.86
CA PRO A 211 14.72 -17.24 12.50
C PRO A 211 13.49 -16.39 12.81
N ILE A 212 12.30 -16.94 12.57
CA ILE A 212 11.05 -16.30 12.97
C ILE A 212 11.01 -16.33 14.50
N SER A 213 11.32 -15.21 15.14
CA SER A 213 11.26 -15.07 16.61
C SER A 213 9.81 -15.02 17.04
N GLY A 214 9.32 -16.08 17.71
CA GLY A 214 8.05 -16.08 18.43
C GLY A 214 6.95 -16.97 17.85
N VAL A 215 7.03 -18.26 18.11
CA VAL A 215 5.88 -19.12 18.38
C VAL A 215 5.97 -19.54 19.82
#